data_6ce75a239ca2511ec9d310bcd47e9281
#
_entry.id   6ce75a239ca2511ec9d310bcd47e9281
#
_cell.length_a   1.000
_cell.length_b   1.000
_cell.length_c   1.000
_cell.angle_alpha   90.00
_cell.angle_beta   90.00
_cell.angle_gamma   90.00
#
_symmetry.space_group_name_H-M   'P 1'
#
loop_
_entity.id
_entity.type
_entity.pdbx_description
1 polymer ?
#
loop_
_entity_poly.entity_id
_entity_poly.type
_entity_poly.pdbx_seq_one_letter_code
_entity_poly.pdbx_strand_id
1 'polypeptide(L)'
;MRCSRNGFTLIELMIVVIIIAALAAMVAPNLIGRADEAKEKIAEGDLAKLKIALDLYRLDKGSYPTSEQGLATLTVPRGPGQEPYLDKPALDPWKRKYLYRFPATHRSYGYDLSSMGRDGKEGTEDDIKNWE
;
A
#
# COMPACT_ATOMS: atom_id res chain seq x y z
N MET A 1 -18.38 -30.50 52.88
CA MET A 1 -18.99 -29.78 51.71
C MET A 1 -18.45 -30.36 50.41
N ARG A 2 -19.25 -31.05 49.66
CA ARG A 2 -18.87 -31.53 48.31
C ARG A 2 -19.15 -30.40 47.30
N CYS A 3 -18.11 -29.77 46.76
CA CYS A 3 -18.24 -28.85 45.67
C CYS A 3 -18.62 -29.67 44.42
N SER A 4 -19.85 -29.54 43.95
CA SER A 4 -20.30 -30.14 42.67
C SER A 4 -19.59 -29.35 41.53
N ARG A 5 -18.59 -29.96 40.92
CA ARG A 5 -17.96 -29.43 39.73
C ARG A 5 -18.88 -29.85 38.55
N ASN A 6 -19.77 -28.96 38.15
CA ASN A 6 -20.51 -29.15 36.92
C ASN A 6 -19.53 -29.03 35.73
N GLY A 7 -19.19 -30.16 35.14
CA GLY A 7 -18.41 -30.19 33.90
C GLY A 7 -19.27 -29.80 32.72
N PHE A 8 -18.71 -29.06 31.77
CA PHE A 8 -19.38 -28.77 30.49
C PHE A 8 -19.59 -30.03 29.68
N THR A 9 -20.76 -30.14 29.07
CA THR A 9 -21.05 -31.22 28.15
C THR A 9 -20.43 -30.95 26.78
N LEU A 10 -20.09 -32.00 26.05
CA LEU A 10 -19.52 -31.89 24.70
C LEU A 10 -20.46 -31.14 23.74
N ILE A 11 -21.78 -31.36 23.90
CA ILE A 11 -22.80 -30.71 23.08
C ILE A 11 -22.91 -29.20 23.39
N GLU A 12 -22.75 -28.78 24.64
CA GLU A 12 -22.73 -27.37 25.01
C GLU A 12 -21.57 -26.64 24.32
N LEU A 13 -20.40 -27.29 24.30
CA LEU A 13 -19.20 -26.71 23.64
C LEU A 13 -19.41 -26.67 22.12
N MET A 14 -20.00 -27.67 21.50
CA MET A 14 -20.33 -27.69 20.07
C MET A 14 -21.29 -26.56 19.70
N ILE A 15 -22.35 -26.33 20.48
CA ILE A 15 -23.32 -25.26 20.23
C ILE A 15 -22.64 -23.89 20.30
N VAL A 16 -21.78 -23.65 21.28
CA VAL A 16 -21.05 -22.39 21.42
C VAL A 16 -20.14 -22.14 20.22
N VAL A 17 -19.41 -23.16 19.77
CA VAL A 17 -18.53 -23.04 18.58
C VAL A 17 -19.33 -22.72 17.32
N ILE A 18 -20.49 -23.36 17.12
CA ILE A 18 -21.36 -23.10 15.96
C ILE A 18 -21.88 -21.65 15.99
N ILE A 19 -22.29 -21.15 17.15
CA ILE A 19 -22.79 -19.77 17.30
C ILE A 19 -21.66 -18.78 17.00
N ILE A 20 -20.46 -18.98 17.56
CA ILE A 20 -19.30 -18.11 17.31
C ILE A 20 -18.93 -18.13 15.83
N ALA A 21 -18.90 -19.29 15.19
CA ALA A 21 -18.60 -19.42 13.76
C ALA A 21 -19.64 -18.69 12.90
N ALA A 22 -20.93 -18.77 13.22
CA ALA A 22 -21.99 -18.07 12.52
C ALA A 22 -21.86 -16.54 12.65
N LEU A 23 -21.57 -16.04 13.86
CA LEU A 23 -21.34 -14.60 14.09
C LEU A 23 -20.09 -14.10 13.38
N ALA A 24 -18.98 -14.86 13.40
CA ALA A 24 -17.76 -14.53 12.71
C ALA A 24 -17.97 -14.43 11.20
N ALA A 25 -18.76 -15.31 10.60
CA ALA A 25 -19.07 -15.31 9.18
C ALA A 25 -19.83 -14.06 8.72
N MET A 26 -20.59 -13.41 9.60
CA MET A 26 -21.32 -12.17 9.30
C MET A 26 -20.41 -10.93 9.30
N VAL A 27 -19.34 -10.95 10.09
CA VAL A 27 -18.46 -9.78 10.29
C VAL A 27 -17.28 -9.78 9.30
N ALA A 28 -16.78 -10.95 8.93
CA ALA A 28 -15.57 -11.10 8.11
C ALA A 28 -15.58 -10.32 6.78
N PRO A 29 -16.65 -10.34 5.95
CA PRO A 29 -16.65 -9.64 4.67
C PRO A 29 -16.53 -8.11 4.81
N ASN A 30 -17.10 -7.51 5.85
CA ASN A 30 -17.03 -6.07 6.09
C ASN A 30 -15.63 -5.60 6.50
N LEU A 31 -14.85 -6.44 7.15
CA LEU A 31 -13.48 -6.12 7.56
C LEU A 31 -12.51 -6.13 6.38
N ILE A 32 -12.71 -7.04 5.43
CA ILE A 32 -11.84 -7.14 4.23
C ILE A 32 -11.99 -5.89 3.37
N GLY A 33 -13.22 -5.43 3.09
CA GLY A 33 -13.45 -4.22 2.31
C GLY A 33 -12.82 -2.96 2.93
N ARG A 34 -12.94 -2.79 4.24
CA ARG A 34 -12.33 -1.66 4.96
C ARG A 34 -10.81 -1.70 4.96
N ALA A 35 -10.21 -2.90 5.00
CA ALA A 35 -8.76 -3.04 4.92
C ALA A 35 -8.22 -2.63 3.54
N ASP A 36 -8.96 -2.93 2.46
CA ASP A 36 -8.58 -2.52 1.11
C ASP A 36 -8.71 -1.00 0.92
N GLU A 37 -9.81 -0.38 1.36
CA GLU A 37 -9.95 1.08 1.36
C GLU A 37 -8.83 1.79 2.14
N ALA A 38 -8.43 1.24 3.29
CA ALA A 38 -7.32 1.78 4.06
C ALA A 38 -5.99 1.71 3.29
N LYS A 39 -5.74 0.61 2.56
CA LYS A 39 -4.55 0.47 1.72
C LYS A 39 -4.54 1.47 0.56
N GLU A 40 -5.68 1.70 -0.08
CA GLU A 40 -5.80 2.71 -1.14
C GLU A 40 -5.42 4.10 -0.61
N LYS A 41 -5.94 4.49 0.56
CA LYS A 41 -5.58 5.76 1.20
C LYS A 41 -4.11 5.87 1.57
N ILE A 42 -3.48 4.77 1.99
CA ILE A 42 -2.03 4.73 2.23
C ILE A 42 -1.28 4.93 0.91
N ALA A 43 -1.68 4.25 -0.17
CA ALA A 43 -1.05 4.41 -1.47
C ALA A 43 -1.16 5.84 -2.02
N GLU A 44 -2.33 6.50 -1.88
CA GLU A 44 -2.49 7.93 -2.21
C GLU A 44 -1.49 8.81 -1.43
N GLY A 45 -1.37 8.56 -0.12
CA GLY A 45 -0.40 9.26 0.73
C GLY A 45 1.05 9.01 0.34
N ASP A 46 1.38 7.81 -0.10
CA ASP A 46 2.72 7.47 -0.58
C ASP A 46 3.03 8.11 -1.93
N LEU A 47 2.06 8.22 -2.85
CA LEU A 47 2.21 9.00 -4.09
C LEU A 47 2.54 10.47 -3.78
N ALA A 48 1.91 11.06 -2.77
CA ALA A 48 2.22 12.43 -2.35
C ALA A 48 3.66 12.56 -1.80
N LYS A 49 4.13 11.61 -1.00
CA LYS A 49 5.51 11.58 -0.51
C LYS A 49 6.53 11.41 -1.65
N LEU A 50 6.25 10.49 -2.57
CA LEU A 50 7.08 10.25 -3.74
C LEU A 50 7.17 11.49 -4.63
N LYS A 51 6.07 12.23 -4.78
CA LYS A 51 6.05 13.50 -5.49
C LYS A 51 7.02 14.50 -4.87
N ILE A 52 7.03 14.65 -3.54
CA ILE A 52 7.94 15.55 -2.84
C ILE A 52 9.39 15.14 -3.10
N ALA A 53 9.71 13.85 -2.99
CA ALA A 53 11.06 13.34 -3.23
C ALA A 53 11.52 13.55 -4.68
N LEU A 54 10.63 13.36 -5.66
CA LEU A 54 10.89 13.60 -7.08
C LEU A 54 11.08 15.09 -7.38
N ASP A 55 10.29 15.96 -6.77
CA ASP A 55 10.42 17.41 -6.93
C ASP A 55 11.74 17.91 -6.33
N LEU A 56 12.17 17.40 -5.17
CA LEU A 56 13.48 17.69 -4.58
C LEU A 56 14.61 17.17 -5.46
N TYR A 57 14.51 15.96 -6.00
CA TYR A 57 15.49 15.43 -6.95
C TYR A 57 15.64 16.36 -8.17
N ARG A 58 14.51 16.80 -8.73
CA ARG A 58 14.52 17.75 -9.86
C ARG A 58 15.17 19.09 -9.51
N LEU A 59 14.92 19.60 -8.30
CA LEU A 59 15.57 20.84 -7.84
C LEU A 59 17.09 20.70 -7.78
N ASP A 60 17.59 19.57 -7.30
CA ASP A 60 19.03 19.31 -7.15
C ASP A 60 19.72 18.92 -8.48
N LYS A 61 19.03 18.18 -9.35
CA LYS A 61 19.61 17.61 -10.58
C LYS A 61 19.17 18.30 -11.87
N GLY A 62 18.19 19.21 -11.80
CA GLY A 62 17.64 19.94 -12.94
C GLY A 62 16.55 19.21 -13.73
N SER A 63 16.42 17.90 -13.57
CA SER A 63 15.40 17.08 -14.24
C SER A 63 14.91 15.95 -13.35
N TYR A 64 13.77 15.37 -13.69
CA TYR A 64 13.31 14.14 -13.04
C TYR A 64 14.19 12.94 -13.43
N PRO A 65 14.25 11.87 -12.61
CA PRO A 65 14.93 10.63 -12.99
C PRO A 65 14.39 10.08 -14.31
N THR A 66 15.24 9.43 -15.11
CA THR A 66 14.76 8.70 -16.28
C THR A 66 13.95 7.46 -15.87
N SER A 67 13.11 6.94 -16.77
CA SER A 67 12.38 5.68 -16.51
C SER A 67 13.30 4.51 -16.16
N GLU A 68 14.51 4.48 -16.73
CA GLU A 68 15.53 3.46 -16.45
C GLU A 68 16.13 3.59 -15.03
N GLN A 69 16.38 4.82 -14.59
CA GLN A 69 16.83 5.10 -13.23
C GLN A 69 15.74 4.78 -12.21
N GLY A 70 14.49 5.08 -12.57
CA GLY A 70 13.32 4.79 -11.75
C GLY A 70 13.38 5.44 -10.37
N LEU A 71 12.51 4.99 -9.49
CA LEU A 71 12.44 5.46 -8.11
C LEU A 71 13.62 4.98 -7.24
N ALA A 72 14.37 3.98 -7.69
CA ALA A 72 15.51 3.45 -6.95
C ALA A 72 16.62 4.51 -6.75
N THR A 73 16.76 5.44 -7.69
CA THR A 73 17.74 6.52 -7.58
C THR A 73 17.46 7.46 -6.40
N LEU A 74 16.22 7.53 -5.93
CA LEU A 74 15.85 8.37 -4.78
C LEU A 74 16.38 7.83 -3.44
N THR A 75 16.76 6.56 -3.39
CA THR A 75 17.34 5.92 -2.19
C THR A 75 18.87 5.99 -2.16
N VAL A 76 19.48 6.55 -3.19
CA VAL A 76 20.94 6.75 -3.26
C VAL A 76 21.29 8.08 -2.57
N PRO A 77 22.33 8.13 -1.72
CA PRO A 77 22.80 9.37 -1.12
C PRO A 77 23.05 10.45 -2.17
N ARG A 78 22.66 11.69 -1.90
CA ARG A 78 22.79 12.84 -2.82
C ARG A 78 24.23 13.24 -3.07
N GLY A 79 25.12 12.94 -2.11
CA GLY A 79 26.55 13.23 -2.12
C GLY A 79 27.21 12.83 -0.80
N PRO A 80 28.50 13.05 -0.64
CA PRO A 80 29.22 12.74 0.60
C PRO A 80 28.58 13.43 1.80
N GLY A 81 28.09 12.64 2.77
CA GLY A 81 27.44 13.14 3.99
C GLY A 81 26.05 13.72 3.80
N GLN A 82 25.42 13.52 2.64
CA GLN A 82 24.05 13.96 2.38
C GLN A 82 23.08 12.77 2.37
N GLU A 83 21.94 12.96 3.04
CA GLU A 83 20.87 11.96 3.09
C GLU A 83 20.22 11.74 1.70
N PRO A 84 19.73 10.54 1.42
CA PRO A 84 18.95 10.27 0.22
C PRO A 84 17.60 11.01 0.25
N TYR A 85 16.92 11.06 -0.88
CA TYR A 85 15.56 11.64 -0.95
C TYR A 85 14.51 10.73 -0.30
N LEU A 86 14.79 9.43 -0.24
CA LEU A 86 13.97 8.40 0.42
C LEU A 86 14.89 7.46 1.22
N ASP A 87 14.54 7.18 2.46
CA ASP A 87 15.31 6.28 3.33
C ASP A 87 15.22 4.82 2.88
N LYS A 88 14.12 4.46 2.24
CA LYS A 88 13.82 3.08 1.81
C LYS A 88 13.19 3.06 0.42
N PRO A 89 13.36 1.94 -0.32
CA PRO A 89 12.63 1.74 -1.57
C PRO A 89 11.12 1.85 -1.36
N ALA A 90 10.46 2.61 -2.23
CA ALA A 90 9.02 2.80 -2.17
C ALA A 90 8.30 1.54 -2.64
N LEU A 91 7.53 0.94 -1.75
CA LEU A 91 6.62 -0.17 -2.04
C LEU A 91 5.20 0.25 -1.68
N ASP A 92 4.26 -0.17 -2.50
CA ASP A 92 2.85 0.04 -2.23
C ASP A 92 2.35 -0.83 -1.04
N PRO A 93 1.14 -0.61 -0.52
CA PRO A 93 0.59 -1.37 0.59
C PRO A 93 0.41 -2.88 0.31
N TRP A 94 0.47 -3.28 -0.96
CA TRP A 94 0.47 -4.68 -1.40
C TRP A 94 1.88 -5.23 -1.63
N LYS A 95 2.94 -4.46 -1.22
CA LYS A 95 4.38 -4.80 -1.31
C LYS A 95 4.91 -4.92 -2.74
N ARG A 96 4.34 -4.19 -3.67
CA ARG A 96 4.80 -4.07 -5.04
C ARG A 96 5.47 -2.72 -5.27
N LYS A 97 6.30 -2.63 -6.30
CA LYS A 97 6.93 -1.36 -6.70
C LYS A 97 5.88 -0.46 -7.35
N TYR A 98 5.96 0.84 -7.08
CA TYR A 98 5.23 1.84 -7.84
C TYR A 98 5.74 1.89 -9.27
N LEU A 99 4.84 2.05 -10.21
CA LEU A 99 5.17 2.25 -11.62
C LEU A 99 5.56 3.72 -11.82
N TYR A 100 6.70 3.94 -12.46
CA TYR A 100 7.22 5.26 -12.74
C TYR A 100 7.64 5.36 -14.19
N ARG A 101 7.24 6.45 -14.86
CA ARG A 101 7.57 6.72 -16.26
C ARG A 101 7.87 8.20 -16.47
N PHE A 102 9.03 8.49 -17.04
CA PHE A 102 9.43 9.84 -17.45
C PHE A 102 10.06 9.81 -18.85
N PRO A 103 9.61 10.69 -19.78
CA PRO A 103 8.53 11.67 -19.66
C PRO A 103 7.15 11.05 -19.45
N ALA A 104 6.21 11.82 -18.90
CA ALA A 104 4.83 11.39 -18.74
C ALA A 104 4.18 11.05 -20.09
N THR A 105 3.32 10.04 -20.10
CA THR A 105 2.52 9.65 -21.27
C THR A 105 1.05 10.05 -21.12
N HIS A 106 0.56 10.19 -19.89
CA HIS A 106 -0.80 10.59 -19.57
C HIS A 106 -0.96 12.09 -19.30
N ARG A 107 0.17 12.82 -19.24
CA ARG A 107 0.24 14.27 -19.04
C ARG A 107 1.13 14.92 -20.08
N SER A 108 0.92 16.22 -20.31
CA SER A 108 1.74 17.02 -21.24
C SER A 108 3.13 17.31 -20.68
N TYR A 109 3.35 17.14 -19.37
CA TYR A 109 4.61 17.43 -18.67
C TYR A 109 4.77 16.58 -17.42
N GLY A 110 6.03 16.44 -16.96
CA GLY A 110 6.33 15.71 -15.73
C GLY A 110 6.46 14.22 -15.94
N TYR A 111 5.99 13.45 -14.99
CA TYR A 111 6.10 11.99 -14.94
C TYR A 111 4.75 11.34 -14.62
N ASP A 112 4.60 10.09 -15.01
CA ASP A 112 3.49 9.23 -14.56
C ASP A 112 3.97 8.39 -13.38
N LEU A 113 3.16 8.32 -12.33
CA LEU A 113 3.40 7.54 -11.13
C LEU A 113 2.11 6.87 -10.70
N SER A 114 2.13 5.56 -10.53
CA SER A 114 0.94 4.79 -10.13
C SER A 114 1.28 3.56 -9.29
N SER A 115 0.28 3.10 -8.53
CA SER A 115 0.22 1.75 -7.96
C SER A 115 -0.76 0.92 -8.75
N MET A 116 -0.45 -0.35 -8.95
CA MET A 116 -1.32 -1.33 -9.61
C MET A 116 -2.50 -1.79 -8.73
N GLY A 117 -2.80 -1.07 -7.65
CA GLY A 117 -3.93 -1.36 -6.80
C GLY A 117 -3.93 -2.77 -6.18
N ARG A 118 -5.10 -3.26 -5.87
CA ARG A 118 -5.30 -4.56 -5.21
C ARG A 118 -5.02 -5.74 -6.13
N ASP A 119 -5.47 -5.67 -7.38
CA ASP A 119 -5.38 -6.78 -8.33
C ASP A 119 -3.97 -6.98 -8.92
N GLY A 120 -3.10 -5.97 -8.81
CA GLY A 120 -1.71 -6.02 -9.28
C GLY A 120 -1.54 -5.99 -10.78
N LYS A 121 -2.51 -5.47 -11.51
CA LYS A 121 -2.48 -5.31 -12.95
C LYS A 121 -2.50 -3.84 -13.32
N GLU A 122 -1.63 -3.43 -14.22
CA GLU A 122 -1.61 -2.07 -14.75
C GLU A 122 -2.82 -1.84 -15.67
N GLY A 123 -3.47 -0.69 -15.53
CA GLY A 123 -4.56 -0.27 -16.41
C GLY A 123 -5.95 -0.69 -15.96
N THR A 124 -6.13 -1.02 -14.69
CA THR A 124 -7.43 -1.39 -14.09
C THR A 124 -8.04 -0.24 -13.28
N GLU A 125 -9.30 -0.39 -12.87
CA GLU A 125 -10.04 0.65 -12.15
C GLU A 125 -9.52 0.88 -10.72
N ASP A 126 -8.83 -0.11 -10.14
CA ASP A 126 -8.25 -0.03 -8.81
C ASP A 126 -6.82 0.53 -8.79
N ASP A 127 -6.29 0.97 -9.94
CA ASP A 127 -5.02 1.69 -10.01
C ASP A 127 -5.11 3.04 -9.31
N ILE A 128 -4.14 3.34 -8.47
CA ILE A 128 -4.00 4.65 -7.83
C ILE A 128 -2.96 5.45 -8.64
N LYS A 129 -3.38 6.56 -9.25
CA LYS A 129 -2.63 7.31 -10.25
C LYS A 129 -2.39 8.75 -9.82
N ASN A 130 -1.29 9.37 -10.28
CA ASN A 130 -0.99 10.78 -10.00
C ASN A 130 -1.56 11.76 -11.02
N TRP A 131 -2.31 11.28 -12.02
CA TRP A 131 -2.89 12.09 -13.09
C TRP A 131 -4.44 12.11 -13.11
N GLU A 132 -5.06 11.50 -12.13
CA GLU A 132 -6.51 11.55 -11.89
C GLU A 132 -6.86 12.51 -10.78
#